data_9d79e36eefe1e439d4e702a72e057783
#
_entry.id   9d79e36eefe1e439d4e702a72e057783
#
_cell.length_a   1.000
_cell.length_b   1.000
_cell.length_c   1.000
_cell.angle_alpha   90.00
_cell.angle_beta   90.00
_cell.angle_gamma   90.00
#
_symmetry.space_group_name_H-M   'P 1'
#
loop_
_entity.id
_entity.type
_entity.pdbx_description
1 polymer ?
#
loop_
_entity_poly.entity_id
_entity_poly.type
_entity_poly.pdbx_seq_one_letter_code
_entity_poly.pdbx_strand_id
1 'polypeptide(L)'
;KKIGYCLACYHCKKSGGVCAIKDDMADILDKMNAADVIVMASPVYFYSIDAQMKALIDRTVAQWLTIRDKEFYYIMTAAEEGDTVMDCTLECFCGLAKCLKGSVERGVICGKGVYEPGEIESKPAMREAYDMGRQV
;
A
#
# COMPACT_ATOMS: atom_id res chain seq x y z
N LYS A 1 -3.31 -11.87 -7.28
CA LYS A 1 -3.65 -11.02 -8.44
C LYS A 1 -2.42 -10.84 -9.35
N LYS A 2 -2.63 -10.86 -10.65
CA LYS A 2 -1.58 -10.56 -11.63
C LYS A 2 -1.78 -9.16 -12.16
N ILE A 3 -0.83 -8.27 -11.88
CA ILE A 3 -0.80 -6.91 -12.41
C ILE A 3 0.56 -6.64 -13.05
N GLY A 4 0.56 -6.00 -14.21
CA GLY A 4 1.76 -5.46 -14.85
C GLY A 4 2.10 -4.07 -14.33
N TYR A 5 3.27 -3.57 -14.65
CA TYR A 5 3.70 -2.21 -14.28
C TYR A 5 3.16 -1.16 -15.26
N CYS A 6 3.09 0.08 -14.81
CA CYS A 6 2.65 1.20 -15.62
C CYS A 6 3.61 1.46 -16.78
N LEU A 7 3.10 1.59 -18.02
CA LEU A 7 3.88 1.90 -19.20
C LEU A 7 3.94 3.40 -19.53
N ALA A 8 3.39 4.25 -18.68
CA ALA A 8 3.28 5.69 -18.91
C ALA A 8 2.66 6.08 -20.26
N CYS A 9 1.79 5.23 -20.83
CA CYS A 9 1.20 5.42 -22.17
C CYS A 9 0.09 6.48 -22.22
N TYR A 10 -0.33 7.00 -21.05
CA TYR A 10 -1.40 8.02 -20.91
C TYR A 10 -2.77 7.61 -21.48
N HIS A 11 -2.99 6.35 -21.83
CA HIS A 11 -4.30 5.89 -22.32
C HIS A 11 -5.41 6.18 -21.31
N CYS A 12 -5.20 5.88 -20.05
CA CYS A 12 -6.18 6.09 -18.97
C CYS A 12 -6.64 7.55 -18.86
N LYS A 13 -5.79 8.53 -19.13
CA LYS A 13 -6.15 9.95 -19.12
C LYS A 13 -7.11 10.35 -20.25
N LYS A 14 -7.14 9.57 -21.36
CA LYS A 14 -7.99 9.82 -22.52
C LYS A 14 -9.24 8.94 -22.55
N SER A 15 -9.28 7.90 -21.71
CA SER A 15 -10.35 6.88 -21.71
C SER A 15 -11.20 6.88 -20.43
N GLY A 16 -11.20 8.00 -19.69
CA GLY A 16 -12.02 8.11 -18.47
C GLY A 16 -11.55 7.20 -17.32
N GLY A 17 -10.23 6.96 -17.21
CA GLY A 17 -9.67 6.14 -16.13
C GLY A 17 -9.48 4.65 -16.48
N VAL A 18 -9.82 4.24 -17.69
CA VAL A 18 -9.62 2.84 -18.13
C VAL A 18 -8.19 2.61 -18.56
N CYS A 19 -7.49 1.63 -17.96
CA CYS A 19 -6.13 1.28 -18.33
C CYS A 19 -6.09 0.47 -19.63
N ALA A 20 -5.04 0.70 -20.47
CA ALA A 20 -4.81 -0.08 -21.67
C ALA A 20 -4.42 -1.54 -21.35
N ILE A 21 -3.76 -1.79 -20.22
CA ILE A 21 -3.36 -3.13 -19.80
C ILE A 21 -4.57 -3.84 -19.21
N LYS A 22 -4.89 -5.00 -19.76
CA LYS A 22 -6.00 -5.85 -19.33
C LYS A 22 -5.49 -6.91 -18.36
N ASP A 23 -5.58 -6.62 -17.07
CA ASP A 23 -5.15 -7.47 -15.97
C ASP A 23 -6.01 -7.23 -14.71
N ASP A 24 -5.65 -7.83 -13.58
CA ASP A 24 -6.41 -7.72 -12.33
C ASP A 24 -6.45 -6.30 -11.72
N MET A 25 -5.72 -5.33 -12.29
CA MET A 25 -5.70 -3.97 -11.74
C MET A 25 -7.04 -3.26 -11.81
N ALA A 26 -7.87 -3.56 -12.81
CA ALA A 26 -9.21 -2.99 -12.91
C ALA A 26 -10.05 -3.35 -11.68
N ASP A 27 -10.10 -4.64 -11.31
CA ASP A 27 -10.80 -5.13 -10.12
C ASP A 27 -10.25 -4.53 -8.81
N ILE A 28 -8.93 -4.32 -8.74
CA ILE A 28 -8.30 -3.67 -7.58
C ILE A 28 -8.75 -2.20 -7.46
N LEU A 29 -8.74 -1.46 -8.56
CA LEU A 29 -9.17 -0.06 -8.57
C LEU A 29 -10.64 0.10 -8.19
N ASP A 30 -11.51 -0.79 -8.66
CA ASP A 30 -12.92 -0.80 -8.29
C ASP A 30 -13.09 -1.01 -6.77
N LYS A 31 -12.32 -1.95 -6.18
CA LYS A 31 -12.31 -2.17 -4.73
C LYS A 31 -11.74 -0.99 -3.96
N MET A 32 -10.68 -0.36 -4.43
CA MET A 32 -10.12 0.84 -3.79
C MET A 32 -11.11 2.01 -3.82
N ASN A 33 -11.88 2.17 -4.90
CA ASN A 33 -12.94 3.18 -4.96
C ASN A 33 -14.06 2.88 -3.96
N ALA A 34 -14.47 1.62 -3.83
CA ALA A 34 -15.59 1.21 -2.99
C ALA A 34 -15.27 1.16 -1.49
N ALA A 35 -14.01 0.92 -1.13
CA ALA A 35 -13.60 0.81 0.28
C ALA A 35 -13.53 2.17 0.96
N ASP A 36 -13.88 2.24 2.24
CA ASP A 36 -13.63 3.40 3.09
C ASP A 36 -12.23 3.32 3.70
N VAL A 37 -11.77 2.12 4.01
CA VAL A 37 -10.48 1.83 4.63
C VAL A 37 -9.60 1.01 3.68
N ILE A 38 -8.34 1.41 3.56
CA ILE A 38 -7.32 0.73 2.76
C ILE A 38 -6.13 0.39 3.66
N VAL A 39 -5.84 -0.90 3.79
CA VAL A 39 -4.63 -1.39 4.47
C VAL A 39 -3.58 -1.73 3.41
N MET A 40 -2.44 -1.08 3.47
CA MET A 40 -1.30 -1.37 2.60
C MET A 40 -0.23 -2.10 3.41
N ALA A 41 0.19 -3.27 2.93
CA ALA A 41 1.20 -4.09 3.60
C ALA A 41 2.34 -4.43 2.64
N SER A 42 3.59 -4.28 3.11
CA SER A 42 4.79 -4.64 2.34
C SER A 42 5.91 -5.10 3.27
N PRO A 43 6.68 -6.14 2.88
CA PRO A 43 8.00 -6.32 3.44
C PRO A 43 8.90 -5.16 3.01
N VAL A 44 9.94 -4.90 3.81
CA VAL A 44 10.97 -3.92 3.46
C VAL A 44 12.06 -4.62 2.66
N TYR A 45 12.20 -4.27 1.40
CA TYR A 45 13.26 -4.75 0.51
C TYR A 45 14.16 -3.59 0.12
N PHE A 46 15.44 -3.66 0.52
CA PHE A 46 16.41 -2.58 0.27
C PHE A 46 15.88 -1.20 0.71
N TYR A 47 15.34 -1.14 1.94
CA TYR A 47 14.76 0.07 2.55
C TYR A 47 13.53 0.63 1.83
N SER A 48 12.84 -0.17 0.99
CA SER A 48 11.67 0.30 0.23
C SER A 48 10.56 -0.76 0.20
N ILE A 49 9.41 -0.38 -0.35
CA ILE A 49 8.31 -1.31 -0.65
C ILE A 49 8.74 -2.35 -1.68
N ASP A 50 8.08 -3.51 -1.67
CA ASP A 50 8.29 -4.52 -2.69
C ASP A 50 7.83 -4.05 -4.09
N ALA A 51 8.34 -4.70 -5.13
CA ALA A 51 8.03 -4.35 -6.50
C ALA A 51 6.54 -4.51 -6.86
N GLN A 52 5.86 -5.46 -6.24
CA GLN A 52 4.44 -5.72 -6.44
C GLN A 52 3.60 -4.56 -5.92
N MET A 53 3.91 -4.06 -4.73
CA MET A 53 3.26 -2.88 -4.14
C MET A 53 3.54 -1.62 -4.98
N LYS A 54 4.79 -1.45 -5.45
CA LYS A 54 5.13 -0.32 -6.33
C LYS A 54 4.36 -0.36 -7.64
N ALA A 55 4.20 -1.54 -8.25
CA ALA A 55 3.38 -1.70 -9.45
C ALA A 55 1.92 -1.30 -9.22
N LEU A 56 1.34 -1.67 -8.06
CA LEU A 56 -0.01 -1.27 -7.66
C LEU A 56 -0.12 0.25 -7.53
N ILE A 57 0.80 0.87 -6.79
CA ILE A 57 0.83 2.33 -6.58
C ILE A 57 0.90 3.06 -7.94
N ASP A 58 1.82 2.67 -8.81
CA ASP A 58 1.97 3.31 -10.12
C ASP A 58 0.73 3.16 -11.01
N ARG A 59 0.07 2.00 -10.93
CA ARG A 59 -1.13 1.72 -11.72
C ARG A 59 -2.38 2.42 -11.17
N THR A 60 -2.36 2.87 -9.92
CA THR A 60 -3.44 3.68 -9.33
C THR A 60 -3.64 5.00 -10.09
N VAL A 61 -2.64 5.47 -10.84
CA VAL A 61 -2.74 6.65 -11.71
C VAL A 61 -3.95 6.63 -12.66
N ALA A 62 -4.50 5.46 -12.98
CA ALA A 62 -5.67 5.36 -13.84
C ALA A 62 -6.92 5.99 -13.23
N GLN A 63 -7.09 5.89 -11.90
CA GLN A 63 -8.28 6.34 -11.18
C GLN A 63 -7.96 7.21 -9.93
N TRP A 64 -6.77 7.73 -9.81
CA TRP A 64 -6.33 8.50 -8.63
C TRP A 64 -7.20 9.71 -8.31
N LEU A 65 -7.92 10.26 -9.29
CA LEU A 65 -8.85 11.38 -9.09
C LEU A 65 -10.20 10.96 -8.50
N THR A 66 -10.57 9.69 -8.63
CA THR A 66 -11.84 9.14 -8.13
C THR A 66 -11.69 8.45 -6.78
N ILE A 67 -10.52 7.86 -6.51
CA ILE A 67 -10.17 7.29 -5.20
C ILE A 67 -9.88 8.45 -4.25
N ARG A 68 -10.78 8.69 -3.30
CA ARG A 68 -10.70 9.83 -2.38
C ARG A 68 -11.37 9.54 -1.06
N ASP A 69 -11.09 10.38 -0.06
CA ASP A 69 -11.70 10.32 1.27
C ASP A 69 -11.49 8.93 1.94
N LYS A 70 -10.26 8.36 1.81
CA LYS A 70 -9.91 7.04 2.32
C LYS A 70 -9.13 7.14 3.63
N GLU A 71 -9.35 6.18 4.51
CA GLU A 71 -8.53 5.96 5.69
C GLU A 71 -7.44 4.92 5.38
N PHE A 72 -6.18 5.29 5.57
CA PHE A 72 -5.04 4.42 5.30
C PHE A 72 -4.41 3.88 6.58
N TYR A 73 -4.12 2.59 6.56
CA TYR A 73 -3.30 1.91 7.55
C TYR A 73 -2.14 1.23 6.84
N TYR A 74 -0.97 1.23 7.48
CA TYR A 74 0.25 0.67 6.90
C TYR A 74 0.81 -0.43 7.78
N ILE A 75 1.21 -1.55 7.16
CA ILE A 75 1.87 -2.66 7.83
C ILE A 75 3.19 -2.92 7.10
N MET A 76 4.30 -2.85 7.83
CA MET A 76 5.63 -3.10 7.28
C MET A 76 6.37 -4.13 8.13
N THR A 77 7.13 -5.00 7.47
CA THR A 77 8.01 -5.96 8.14
C THR A 77 9.43 -5.85 7.60
N ALA A 78 10.42 -5.93 8.49
CA ALA A 78 11.84 -5.88 8.14
C ALA A 78 12.65 -6.87 8.97
N ALA A 79 13.69 -7.45 8.37
CA ALA A 79 14.67 -8.28 9.08
C ALA A 79 15.52 -7.45 10.05
N GLU A 80 15.82 -6.21 9.69
CA GLU A 80 16.64 -5.29 10.46
C GLU A 80 15.84 -4.60 11.58
N GLU A 81 16.50 -4.28 12.71
CA GLU A 81 15.87 -3.65 13.89
C GLU A 81 16.13 -2.12 13.97
N GLY A 82 16.91 -1.57 13.05
CA GLY A 82 17.27 -0.14 13.04
C GLY A 82 16.07 0.81 13.07
N ASP A 83 16.23 1.99 13.68
CA ASP A 83 15.12 2.93 13.85
C ASP A 83 14.59 3.50 12.53
N THR A 84 15.48 3.67 11.54
CA THR A 84 15.15 4.28 10.24
C THR A 84 14.90 3.27 9.12
N VAL A 85 14.92 1.96 9.43
CA VAL A 85 14.83 0.90 8.40
C VAL A 85 13.54 0.95 7.57
N MET A 86 12.47 1.49 8.12
CA MET A 86 11.15 1.55 7.49
C MET A 86 10.78 2.93 6.92
N ASP A 87 11.60 3.96 7.14
CA ASP A 87 11.25 5.34 6.80
C ASP A 87 10.94 5.52 5.30
N CYS A 88 11.81 5.02 4.43
CA CYS A 88 11.59 5.10 2.98
C CYS A 88 10.37 4.30 2.51
N THR A 89 10.10 3.15 3.16
CA THR A 89 8.92 2.34 2.86
C THR A 89 7.64 3.07 3.27
N LEU A 90 7.63 3.68 4.45
CA LEU A 90 6.52 4.51 4.93
C LEU A 90 6.28 5.71 4.01
N GLU A 91 7.34 6.42 3.62
CA GLU A 91 7.21 7.56 2.69
C GLU A 91 6.62 7.17 1.33
N CYS A 92 6.89 5.95 0.83
CA CYS A 92 6.25 5.45 -0.38
C CYS A 92 4.72 5.31 -0.21
N PHE A 93 4.25 4.82 0.92
CA PHE A 93 2.82 4.72 1.24
C PHE A 93 2.19 6.10 1.42
N CYS A 94 2.80 6.94 2.24
CA CYS A 94 2.38 8.31 2.48
C CYS A 94 2.29 9.11 1.16
N GLY A 95 3.22 8.88 0.23
CA GLY A 95 3.21 9.50 -1.08
C GLY A 95 1.94 9.19 -1.89
N LEU A 96 1.44 7.95 -1.85
CA LEU A 96 0.17 7.61 -2.47
C LEU A 96 -1.01 8.32 -1.77
N ALA A 97 -1.11 8.19 -0.44
CA ALA A 97 -2.21 8.80 0.32
C ALA A 97 -2.29 10.32 0.10
N LYS A 98 -1.15 11.03 0.08
CA LYS A 98 -1.08 12.47 -0.23
C LYS A 98 -1.61 12.83 -1.62
N CYS A 99 -1.53 11.91 -2.58
CA CYS A 99 -2.06 12.12 -3.93
C CYS A 99 -3.58 11.89 -4.03
N LEU A 100 -4.18 11.19 -3.06
CA LEU A 100 -5.60 10.84 -3.07
C LEU A 100 -6.39 11.83 -2.21
N LYS A 101 -7.15 12.68 -2.86
CA LYS A 101 -7.86 13.81 -2.21
C LYS A 101 -8.70 13.38 -1.00
N GLY A 102 -8.51 14.05 0.13
CA GLY A 102 -9.28 13.82 1.35
C GLY A 102 -8.87 12.56 2.13
N SER A 103 -7.87 11.81 1.64
CA SER A 103 -7.38 10.64 2.35
C SER A 103 -6.54 11.01 3.57
N VAL A 104 -6.62 10.18 4.61
CA VAL A 104 -5.93 10.38 5.89
C VAL A 104 -5.21 9.11 6.33
N GLU A 105 -4.07 9.26 6.96
CA GLU A 105 -3.32 8.18 7.59
C GLU A 105 -3.82 7.97 9.01
N ARG A 106 -4.15 6.74 9.38
CA ARG A 106 -4.73 6.38 10.67
C ARG A 106 -3.80 5.58 11.57
N GLY A 107 -2.95 4.75 10.98
CA GLY A 107 -2.06 3.93 11.77
C GLY A 107 -0.96 3.25 10.98
N VAL A 108 0.12 2.95 11.69
CA VAL A 108 1.31 2.30 11.15
C VAL A 108 1.73 1.17 12.09
N ILE A 109 1.93 -0.02 11.55
CA ILE A 109 2.47 -1.19 12.26
C ILE A 109 3.84 -1.53 11.70
N CYS A 110 4.83 -1.64 12.59
CA CYS A 110 6.22 -1.92 12.25
C CYS A 110 6.68 -3.24 12.88
N GLY A 111 6.73 -4.31 12.11
CA GLY A 111 7.31 -5.60 12.52
C GLY A 111 8.80 -5.65 12.20
N LYS A 112 9.66 -5.27 13.14
CA LYS A 112 11.13 -5.26 12.99
C LYS A 112 11.74 -6.55 13.52
N GLY A 113 12.97 -6.89 13.02
CA GLY A 113 13.71 -8.05 13.46
C GLY A 113 13.00 -9.37 13.17
N VAL A 114 12.42 -9.51 11.97
CA VAL A 114 11.72 -10.72 11.50
C VAL A 114 12.25 -11.11 10.13
N TYR A 115 12.84 -12.27 10.04
CA TYR A 115 13.43 -12.81 8.81
C TYR A 115 12.73 -14.09 8.35
N GLU A 116 12.49 -15.03 9.27
CA GLU A 116 11.87 -16.31 8.97
C GLU A 116 10.34 -16.26 9.16
N PRO A 117 9.60 -17.08 8.41
CA PRO A 117 8.16 -17.20 8.59
C PRO A 117 7.78 -17.58 10.03
N GLY A 118 6.83 -16.86 10.61
CA GLY A 118 6.32 -17.10 11.96
C GLY A 118 7.01 -16.28 13.06
N GLU A 119 8.18 -15.71 12.85
CA GLU A 119 8.87 -14.91 13.88
C GLU A 119 8.05 -13.70 14.35
N ILE A 120 7.24 -13.14 13.48
CA ILE A 120 6.36 -12.00 13.80
C ILE A 120 5.34 -12.34 14.90
N GLU A 121 4.96 -13.61 15.07
CA GLU A 121 3.93 -14.04 16.03
C GLU A 121 4.29 -13.70 17.47
N SER A 122 5.59 -13.66 17.80
CA SER A 122 6.11 -13.32 19.13
C SER A 122 6.34 -11.81 19.34
N LYS A 123 6.23 -10.99 18.27
CA LYS A 123 6.56 -9.56 18.33
C LYS A 123 5.35 -8.72 18.78
N PRO A 124 5.59 -7.59 19.46
CA PRO A 124 4.52 -6.67 19.87
C PRO A 124 3.62 -6.21 18.72
N ALA A 125 4.18 -6.08 17.52
CA ALA A 125 3.48 -5.65 16.31
C ALA A 125 2.24 -6.51 16.00
N MET A 126 2.23 -7.80 16.34
CA MET A 126 1.03 -8.64 16.18
C MET A 126 -0.12 -8.17 17.07
N ARG A 127 0.17 -7.84 18.31
CA ARG A 127 -0.84 -7.33 19.25
C ARG A 127 -1.32 -5.94 18.85
N GLU A 128 -0.41 -5.07 18.47
CA GLU A 128 -0.70 -3.72 17.98
C GLU A 128 -1.62 -3.77 16.74
N ALA A 129 -1.31 -4.64 15.77
CA ALA A 129 -2.14 -4.83 14.58
C ALA A 129 -3.55 -5.32 14.93
N TYR A 130 -3.66 -6.27 15.86
CA TYR A 130 -4.95 -6.78 16.31
C TYR A 130 -5.78 -5.71 17.01
N ASP A 131 -5.17 -4.97 17.93
CA ASP A 131 -5.87 -3.93 18.70
C ASP A 131 -6.27 -2.75 17.79
N MET A 132 -5.44 -2.39 16.83
CA MET A 132 -5.75 -1.37 15.80
C MET A 132 -6.92 -1.83 14.91
N GLY A 133 -6.90 -3.07 14.42
CA GLY A 133 -7.97 -3.61 13.57
C GLY A 133 -9.33 -3.73 14.27
N ARG A 134 -9.37 -3.74 15.59
CA ARG A 134 -10.62 -3.70 16.36
C ARG A 134 -11.28 -2.33 16.46
N GLN A 135 -10.55 -1.29 16.07
CA GLN A 135 -11.00 0.11 16.14
C GLN A 135 -11.47 0.64 14.77
N VAL A 136 -11.35 -0.17 13.73
CA VAL A 136 -11.70 0.16 12.35
C VAL A 136 -13.12 -0.23 11.99
#